data_269991715d9d4caf4dc8441a0d6f3c72
#
_entry.id   269991715d9d4caf4dc8441a0d6f3c72
#
_cell.length_a   1.000
_cell.length_b   1.000
_cell.length_c   1.000
_cell.angle_alpha   90.00
_cell.angle_beta   90.00
_cell.angle_gamma   90.00
#
_symmetry.space_group_name_H-M   'P 1'
#
loop_
_entity.id
_entity.type
_entity.pdbx_description
1 polymer ?
#
loop_
_entity_poly.entity_id
_entity_poly.type
_entity_poly.pdbx_seq_one_letter_code
_entity_poly.pdbx_strand_id
1 'polypeptide(L)'
;MNLIINHTSMEPIYEQIIAQIKAGIINGTLVSGEALPSVRALSRDLKISALTVKKAYDSLEAEGLVVTVHGKGSFIAATNQELLMEERRRELEKKLEAAVRKARIGGLTAQEICETFQIIMEDGEC
;
A
#
# COMPACT_ATOMS: atom_id res chain seq x y z
N MET A 1 -11.83 4.92 -8.84
CA MET A 1 -10.86 4.58 -7.79
C MET A 1 -11.40 5.05 -6.45
N ASN A 2 -11.58 4.13 -5.53
CA ASN A 2 -12.15 4.44 -4.22
C ASN A 2 -11.08 4.26 -3.14
N LEU A 3 -10.47 5.38 -2.75
CA LEU A 3 -9.49 5.36 -1.67
C LEU A 3 -10.13 5.77 -0.36
N ILE A 4 -9.77 5.06 0.71
CA ILE A 4 -10.27 5.35 2.05
C ILE A 4 -9.07 5.79 2.90
N ILE A 5 -9.11 7.01 3.39
CA ILE A 5 -8.04 7.57 4.19
C ILE A 5 -8.41 7.55 5.67
N ASN A 6 -7.53 7.00 6.48
CA ASN A 6 -7.67 7.00 7.93
C ASN A 6 -6.78 8.09 8.51
N HIS A 7 -7.38 9.22 8.91
CA HIS A 7 -6.66 10.38 9.44
C HIS A 7 -6.13 10.14 10.85
N THR A 8 -6.61 9.12 11.54
CA THR A 8 -6.19 8.80 12.91
C THR A 8 -5.10 7.72 12.97
N SER A 9 -4.77 7.11 11.82
CA SER A 9 -3.72 6.11 11.74
C SER A 9 -2.34 6.75 11.90
N MET A 10 -1.40 5.98 12.46
CA MET A 10 0.01 6.36 12.54
C MET A 10 0.68 6.35 11.17
N GLU A 11 0.09 5.67 10.18
CA GLU A 11 0.64 5.60 8.84
C GLU A 11 0.39 6.92 8.12
N PRO A 12 1.42 7.54 7.52
CA PRO A 12 1.26 8.78 6.76
C PRO A 12 0.25 8.63 5.64
N ILE A 13 -0.50 9.70 5.36
CA ILE A 13 -1.56 9.65 4.35
C ILE A 13 -1.01 9.27 2.97
N TYR A 14 0.15 9.81 2.58
CA TYR A 14 0.71 9.47 1.27
C TYR A 14 1.04 7.98 1.15
N GLU A 15 1.45 7.32 2.24
CA GLU A 15 1.70 5.88 2.23
C GLU A 15 0.41 5.08 2.13
N GLN A 16 -0.67 5.58 2.73
CA GLN A 16 -1.99 4.96 2.59
C GLN A 16 -2.46 5.00 1.14
N ILE A 17 -2.23 6.10 0.44
CA ILE A 17 -2.56 6.24 -0.98
C ILE A 17 -1.75 5.24 -1.80
N ILE A 18 -0.44 5.18 -1.59
CA ILE A 18 0.46 4.26 -2.30
C ILE A 18 0.01 2.81 -2.10
N ALA A 19 -0.24 2.42 -0.86
CA ALA A 19 -0.63 1.04 -0.53
C ALA A 19 -1.94 0.64 -1.21
N GLN A 20 -2.92 1.53 -1.24
CA GLN A 20 -4.22 1.22 -1.84
C GLN A 20 -4.15 1.16 -3.37
N ILE A 21 -3.34 2.02 -3.99
CA ILE A 21 -3.15 1.96 -5.44
C ILE A 21 -2.42 0.67 -5.82
N LYS A 22 -1.37 0.30 -5.09
CA LYS A 22 -0.67 -0.97 -5.29
C LYS A 22 -1.61 -2.16 -5.14
N ALA A 23 -2.46 -2.14 -4.11
CA ALA A 23 -3.46 -3.18 -3.90
C ALA A 23 -4.41 -3.29 -5.09
N GLY A 24 -4.87 -2.16 -5.61
CA GLY A 24 -5.74 -2.14 -6.78
C GLY A 24 -5.10 -2.73 -8.03
N ILE A 25 -3.81 -2.47 -8.23
CA ILE A 25 -3.05 -3.05 -9.34
C ILE A 25 -2.94 -4.57 -9.18
N ILE A 26 -2.61 -5.03 -7.97
CA ILE A 26 -2.42 -6.45 -7.68
C ILE A 26 -3.73 -7.22 -7.83
N ASN A 27 -4.84 -6.70 -7.32
CA ASN A 27 -6.12 -7.39 -7.35
C ASN A 27 -6.90 -7.17 -8.66
N GLY A 28 -6.38 -6.37 -9.57
CA GLY A 28 -6.98 -6.15 -10.89
C GLY A 28 -8.07 -5.09 -10.96
N THR A 29 -8.35 -4.38 -9.88
CA THR A 29 -9.33 -3.28 -9.92
C THR A 29 -8.78 -2.04 -10.61
N LEU A 30 -7.46 -1.90 -10.64
CA LEU A 30 -6.76 -0.88 -11.42
C LEU A 30 -5.96 -1.60 -12.51
N VAL A 31 -6.24 -1.29 -13.76
CA VAL A 31 -5.60 -1.98 -14.88
C VAL A 31 -4.65 -1.05 -15.62
N SER A 32 -3.69 -1.66 -16.32
CA SER A 32 -2.71 -0.93 -17.12
C SER A 32 -3.42 0.02 -18.11
N GLY A 33 -2.96 1.24 -18.19
CA GLY A 33 -3.54 2.27 -19.05
C GLY A 33 -4.71 3.04 -18.44
N GLU A 34 -5.21 2.61 -17.30
CA GLU A 34 -6.30 3.30 -16.63
C GLU A 34 -5.84 4.66 -16.11
N ALA A 35 -6.64 5.70 -16.33
CA ALA A 35 -6.33 7.04 -15.87
C ALA A 35 -6.56 7.18 -14.37
N LEU A 36 -5.62 7.79 -13.69
CA LEU A 36 -5.77 8.18 -12.29
C LEU A 36 -6.44 9.56 -12.23
N PRO A 37 -7.17 9.87 -11.15
CA PRO A 37 -7.65 11.23 -10.95
C PRO A 37 -6.48 12.21 -10.92
N SER A 38 -6.71 13.44 -11.31
CA SER A 38 -5.68 14.47 -11.19
C SER A 38 -5.34 14.68 -9.71
N VAL A 39 -4.14 15.21 -9.45
CA VAL A 39 -3.73 15.55 -8.09
C VAL A 39 -4.76 16.46 -7.43
N ARG A 40 -5.22 17.46 -8.16
CA ARG A 40 -6.22 18.42 -7.63
C ARG A 40 -7.55 17.74 -7.32
N ALA A 41 -8.03 16.88 -8.22
CA ALA A 41 -9.29 16.18 -8.03
C ALA A 41 -9.24 15.24 -6.83
N LEU A 42 -8.18 14.47 -6.72
CA LEU A 42 -8.02 13.53 -5.60
C LEU A 42 -7.85 14.26 -4.27
N SER A 43 -7.06 15.33 -4.26
CA SER A 43 -6.90 16.19 -3.10
C SER A 43 -8.24 16.71 -2.58
N ARG A 44 -9.07 17.19 -3.50
CA ARG A 44 -10.39 17.71 -3.17
C ARG A 44 -11.32 16.60 -2.66
N ASP A 45 -11.34 15.46 -3.34
CA ASP A 45 -12.22 14.34 -3.00
C ASP A 45 -11.89 13.74 -1.64
N LEU A 46 -10.60 13.63 -1.32
CA LEU A 46 -10.14 13.06 -0.05
C LEU A 46 -9.98 14.11 1.05
N LYS A 47 -10.11 15.39 0.70
CA LYS A 47 -9.93 16.51 1.64
C LYS A 47 -8.55 16.50 2.29
N ILE A 48 -7.54 16.34 1.47
CA ILE A 48 -6.13 16.33 1.87
C ILE A 48 -5.33 17.29 0.99
N SER A 49 -4.10 17.56 1.41
CA SER A 49 -3.20 18.46 0.70
C SER A 49 -2.84 17.92 -0.69
N ALA A 50 -2.79 18.80 -1.69
CA ALA A 50 -2.34 18.45 -3.03
C ALA A 50 -0.89 17.94 -3.01
N LEU A 51 -0.06 18.49 -2.12
CA LEU A 51 1.33 18.04 -1.97
C LEU A 51 1.40 16.58 -1.50
N THR A 52 0.48 16.18 -0.63
CA THR A 52 0.41 14.79 -0.15
C THR A 52 0.07 13.84 -1.29
N VAL A 53 -0.91 14.21 -2.12
CA VAL A 53 -1.28 13.40 -3.29
C VAL A 53 -0.11 13.35 -4.29
N LYS A 54 0.51 14.50 -4.55
CA LYS A 54 1.64 14.57 -5.47
C LYS A 54 2.79 13.69 -4.98
N LYS A 55 3.09 13.70 -3.69
CA LYS A 55 4.13 12.85 -3.11
C LYS A 55 3.85 11.37 -3.36
N ALA A 56 2.60 10.95 -3.19
CA ALA A 56 2.21 9.56 -3.46
C ALA A 56 2.39 9.22 -4.94
N TYR A 57 1.92 10.09 -5.84
CA TYR A 57 2.02 9.85 -7.28
C TYR A 57 3.47 9.84 -7.74
N ASP A 58 4.30 10.74 -7.24
CA ASP A 58 5.73 10.79 -7.58
C ASP A 58 6.43 9.51 -7.14
N SER A 59 6.08 8.98 -5.97
CA SER A 59 6.64 7.74 -5.46
C SER A 59 6.24 6.55 -6.34
N LEU A 60 4.97 6.48 -6.73
CA LEU A 60 4.48 5.43 -7.62
C LEU A 60 5.14 5.52 -9.01
N GLU A 61 5.36 6.72 -9.51
CA GLU A 61 6.04 6.95 -10.78
C GLU A 61 7.50 6.48 -10.69
N ALA A 62 8.18 6.81 -9.59
CA ALA A 62 9.57 6.39 -9.36
C ALA A 62 9.70 4.87 -9.32
N GLU A 63 8.67 4.17 -8.85
CA GLU A 63 8.65 2.70 -8.84
C GLU A 63 8.20 2.09 -10.17
N GLY A 64 7.83 2.92 -11.15
CA GLY A 64 7.39 2.43 -12.46
C GLY A 64 5.95 1.95 -12.50
N LEU A 65 5.15 2.25 -11.49
CA LEU A 65 3.75 1.82 -11.40
C LEU A 65 2.78 2.81 -12.04
N VAL A 66 3.21 4.05 -12.17
CA VAL A 66 2.43 5.15 -12.74
C VAL A 66 3.28 5.85 -13.79
N VAL A 67 2.65 6.21 -14.89
CA VAL A 67 3.27 6.99 -15.97
C VAL A 67 2.53 8.32 -16.08
N THR A 68 3.28 9.41 -16.06
CA THR A 68 2.72 10.75 -16.29
C THR A 68 2.95 11.15 -17.74
N VAL A 69 1.86 11.47 -18.43
CA VAL A 69 1.91 11.95 -19.80
C VAL A 69 1.60 13.44 -19.79
N HIS A 70 2.56 14.24 -20.18
CA HIS A 70 2.44 15.69 -20.16
C HIS A 70 1.21 16.18 -20.91
N GLY A 71 0.39 16.99 -20.26
CA GLY A 71 -0.84 17.51 -20.83
C GLY A 71 -2.03 16.54 -20.83
N LYS A 72 -1.82 15.28 -20.43
CA LYS A 72 -2.90 14.27 -20.43
C LYS A 72 -3.20 13.69 -19.06
N GLY A 73 -2.22 13.67 -18.15
CA GLY A 73 -2.41 13.17 -16.79
C GLY A 73 -1.55 11.97 -16.45
N SER A 74 -1.94 11.29 -15.37
CA SER A 74 -1.24 10.11 -14.87
C SER A 74 -2.06 8.85 -15.12
N PHE A 75 -1.36 7.79 -15.47
CA PHE A 75 -1.98 6.52 -15.86
C PHE A 75 -1.27 5.36 -15.18
N ILE A 76 -2.01 4.27 -14.95
CA ILE A 76 -1.41 3.03 -14.46
C ILE A 76 -0.47 2.49 -15.55
N ALA A 77 0.78 2.25 -15.19
CA ALA A 77 1.78 1.72 -16.12
C ALA A 77 1.55 0.23 -16.37
N ALA A 78 2.16 -0.29 -17.43
CA ALA A 78 2.22 -1.74 -17.66
C ALA A 78 3.10 -2.33 -16.56
N THR A 79 2.53 -3.13 -15.67
CA THR A 79 3.24 -3.67 -14.51
C THR A 79 3.26 -5.19 -14.54
N ASN A 80 4.29 -5.76 -13.91
CA ASN A 80 4.36 -7.20 -13.69
C ASN A 80 3.76 -7.51 -12.31
N GLN A 81 2.55 -8.06 -12.31
CA GLN A 81 1.84 -8.39 -11.08
C GLN A 81 2.59 -9.40 -10.21
N GLU A 82 3.31 -10.32 -10.83
CA GLU A 82 4.11 -11.31 -10.08
C GLU A 82 5.22 -10.64 -9.28
N LEU A 83 5.91 -9.65 -9.87
CA LEU A 83 6.95 -8.91 -9.17
C LEU A 83 6.38 -8.10 -8.02
N LEU A 84 5.20 -7.51 -8.20
CA LEU A 84 4.54 -6.76 -7.12
C LEU A 84 4.15 -7.67 -5.97
N MET A 85 3.64 -8.86 -6.25
CA MET A 85 3.30 -9.84 -5.22
C MET A 85 4.54 -10.32 -4.47
N GLU A 86 5.63 -10.54 -5.20
CA GLU A 86 6.91 -10.93 -4.60
C GLU A 86 7.42 -9.88 -3.64
N GLU A 87 7.34 -8.62 -4.04
CA GLU A 87 7.74 -7.48 -3.22
C GLU A 87 6.90 -7.41 -1.93
N ARG A 88 5.58 -7.65 -2.05
CA ARG A 88 4.69 -7.67 -0.89
C ARG A 88 5.02 -8.80 0.07
N ARG A 89 5.36 -9.97 -0.44
CA ARG A 89 5.77 -11.10 0.40
C ARG A 89 7.04 -10.76 1.17
N ARG A 90 8.00 -10.12 0.52
CA ARG A 90 9.24 -9.71 1.17
C ARG A 90 9.00 -8.69 2.28
N GLU A 91 8.12 -7.73 2.04
CA GLU A 91 7.74 -6.75 3.07
C GLU A 91 7.07 -7.42 4.26
N LEU A 92 6.15 -8.34 4.00
CA LEU A 92 5.48 -9.11 5.05
C LEU A 92 6.51 -9.90 5.87
N GLU A 93 7.41 -10.60 5.19
CA GLU A 93 8.44 -11.40 5.84
C GLU A 93 9.29 -10.55 6.77
N LYS A 94 9.74 -9.39 6.30
CA LYS A 94 10.53 -8.46 7.12
C LYS A 94 9.77 -7.98 8.35
N LYS A 95 8.51 -7.63 8.19
CA LYS A 95 7.67 -7.16 9.29
C LYS A 95 7.40 -8.27 10.30
N LEU A 96 7.14 -9.49 9.84
CA LEU A 96 6.94 -10.63 10.71
C LEU A 96 8.23 -10.98 11.47
N GLU A 97 9.37 -10.98 10.80
CA GLU A 97 10.65 -11.22 11.46
C GLU A 97 10.92 -10.20 12.56
N ALA A 98 10.68 -8.92 12.27
CA ALA A 98 10.87 -7.85 13.24
C ALA A 98 9.92 -8.02 14.45
N ALA A 99 8.66 -8.35 14.18
CA ALA A 99 7.67 -8.56 15.24
C ALA A 99 8.03 -9.75 16.13
N VAL A 100 8.45 -10.85 15.50
CA VAL A 100 8.87 -12.06 16.24
C VAL A 100 10.10 -11.76 17.08
N ARG A 101 11.10 -11.10 16.52
CA ARG A 101 12.31 -10.75 17.24
C ARG A 101 12.00 -9.88 18.45
N LYS A 102 11.18 -8.87 18.26
CA LYS A 102 10.78 -7.96 19.35
C LYS A 102 10.03 -8.71 20.45
N ALA A 103 9.12 -9.60 20.07
CA ALA A 103 8.35 -10.40 21.02
C ALA A 103 9.26 -11.33 21.83
N ARG A 104 10.23 -11.98 21.17
CA ARG A 104 11.19 -12.87 21.84
C ARG A 104 12.07 -12.11 22.82
N ILE A 105 12.56 -10.95 22.43
CA ILE A 105 13.35 -10.08 23.32
C ILE A 105 12.51 -9.64 24.51
N GLY A 106 11.21 -9.42 24.32
CA GLY A 106 10.28 -9.04 25.37
C GLY A 106 9.87 -10.19 26.30
N GLY A 107 10.35 -11.40 26.05
CA GLY A 107 10.11 -12.55 26.92
C GLY A 107 9.02 -13.52 26.49
N LEU A 108 8.38 -13.29 25.35
CA LEU A 108 7.37 -14.21 24.86
C LEU A 108 8.02 -15.48 24.28
N THR A 109 7.40 -16.62 24.57
CA THR A 109 7.89 -17.89 24.02
C THR A 109 7.44 -18.06 22.58
N ALA A 110 8.08 -18.98 21.86
CA ALA A 110 7.69 -19.30 20.50
C ALA A 110 6.23 -19.79 20.44
N GLN A 111 5.82 -20.55 21.45
CA GLN A 111 4.44 -21.06 21.51
C GLN A 111 3.43 -19.91 21.67
N GLU A 112 3.73 -18.95 22.55
CA GLU A 112 2.87 -17.79 22.76
C GLU A 112 2.74 -16.95 21.49
N ILE A 113 3.84 -16.78 20.75
CA ILE A 113 3.86 -16.05 19.48
C ILE A 113 2.99 -16.77 18.46
N CYS A 114 3.15 -18.09 18.34
CA CYS A 114 2.34 -18.89 17.41
C CYS A 114 0.85 -18.85 17.76
N GLU A 115 0.51 -18.91 19.03
CA GLU A 115 -0.88 -18.82 19.49
C GLU A 115 -1.49 -17.45 19.14
N THR A 116 -0.74 -16.38 19.37
CA THR A 116 -1.17 -15.02 19.04
C THR A 116 -1.40 -14.89 17.52
N PHE A 117 -0.47 -15.42 16.74
CA PHE A 117 -0.58 -15.42 15.29
C PHE A 117 -1.84 -16.15 14.84
N GLN A 118 -2.13 -17.31 15.42
CA GLN A 118 -3.32 -18.08 15.09
C GLN A 118 -4.61 -17.32 15.38
N ILE A 119 -4.67 -16.66 16.52
CA ILE A 119 -5.83 -15.83 16.88
C ILE A 119 -6.04 -14.72 15.85
N ILE A 120 -4.98 -14.05 15.46
CA ILE A 120 -5.04 -12.98 14.45
C ILE A 120 -5.53 -13.55 13.11
N MET A 121 -5.03 -14.71 12.70
CA MET A 121 -5.42 -15.35 11.44
C MET A 121 -6.88 -15.81 11.46
N GLU A 122 -7.37 -16.31 12.57
CA GLU A 122 -8.77 -16.69 12.71
C GLU A 122 -9.70 -15.50 12.52
N ASP A 123 -9.37 -14.37 13.12
CA ASP A 123 -10.12 -13.12 12.93
C ASP A 123 -10.05 -12.63 11.47
N GLY A 124 -8.94 -12.92 10.79
CA GLY A 124 -8.70 -12.50 9.42
C GLY A 124 -9.23 -13.44 8.36
N GLU A 125 -9.98 -14.46 8.71
CA GLU A 125 -10.52 -15.48 7.78
C GLU A 125 -9.46 -16.19 6.95
N CYS A 126 -8.70 -17.03 7.58
CA CYS A 126 -7.77 -17.91 6.87
C CYS A 126 -8.49 -19.09 6.26
#